data_778c202729b4e754d31028bc60be81fb
#
_entry.id   778c202729b4e754d31028bc60be81fb
#
_cell.length_a   1.000
_cell.length_b   1.000
_cell.length_c   1.000
_cell.angle_alpha   90.00
_cell.angle_beta   90.00
_cell.angle_gamma   90.00
#
_symmetry.space_group_name_H-M   'P 1'
#
loop_
_entity.id
_entity.type
_entity.pdbx_description
1 polymer ?
#
loop_
_entity_poly.entity_id
_entity_poly.type
_entity_poly.pdbx_seq_one_letter_code
_entity_poly.pdbx_strand_id
1 'polypeptide(L)'
;MRSLFICGLLGIALFLDKPREPTAALAQAPPNEPKLDLRLPVQPKSVRFAVIGDNGTGAKPQYEIGQKMDRYRQQFPFDFVVMLGDNIYGGNSPSDYKRKFEEPYKALLDAGVKFFASLGNHDNPNERFYKLFNMGGKRYYTFKEGNVAFFALDSNYMDPEQLTWLENQLSESKSDWKICYFHHPLYSDGKFHGSDVDLRARLEPMFVAHGVNVVLSGHDHMYERIVPQRGVYYFVLGSSGELRMGDLIASPRMAKGFDRDRTFALFEIAGDQLYFQVISRDGSTVDTGNIPRQTKQGVRLQSGPSLAAAAAVN
;
A
#
# COMPACT_ATOMS: atom_id res chain seq x y z
N MET A 1 74.16 60.37 3.34
CA MET A 1 73.91 59.28 2.44
C MET A 1 73.06 58.25 3.20
N ARG A 2 71.76 58.24 3.03
CA ARG A 2 70.84 57.21 3.57
C ARG A 2 69.83 56.86 2.47
N SER A 3 69.92 55.66 1.94
CA SER A 3 69.00 55.16 0.95
C SER A 3 67.76 54.62 1.61
N LEU A 4 66.60 55.10 1.16
CA LEU A 4 65.28 54.58 1.52
C LEU A 4 64.93 53.40 0.58
N PHE A 5 64.67 52.26 1.15
CA PHE A 5 64.04 51.12 0.43
C PHE A 5 62.52 51.20 0.68
N ILE A 6 61.77 51.34 -0.40
CA ILE A 6 60.32 51.22 -0.40
C ILE A 6 59.95 49.76 -0.72
N CYS A 7 59.33 49.07 0.23
CA CYS A 7 58.84 47.69 0.05
C CYS A 7 57.38 47.77 -0.40
N GLY A 8 57.15 47.40 -1.65
CA GLY A 8 55.78 47.28 -2.18
C GLY A 8 55.16 45.96 -1.78
N LEU A 9 54.03 46.01 -1.06
CA LEU A 9 53.16 44.86 -0.75
C LEU A 9 52.24 44.58 -1.94
N LEU A 10 52.47 43.46 -2.64
CA LEU A 10 51.51 42.88 -3.59
C LEU A 10 50.48 42.09 -2.81
N GLY A 11 49.24 42.56 -2.76
CA GLY A 11 48.11 41.80 -2.23
C GLY A 11 47.63 40.76 -3.25
N ILE A 12 47.80 39.49 -2.92
CA ILE A 12 47.18 38.38 -3.66
C ILE A 12 45.77 38.17 -3.15
N ALA A 13 44.77 38.51 -3.97
CA ALA A 13 43.40 38.18 -3.70
C ALA A 13 43.13 36.71 -4.03
N LEU A 14 42.98 35.90 -2.99
CA LEU A 14 42.52 34.51 -3.14
C LEU A 14 40.99 34.52 -3.39
N PHE A 15 40.57 34.25 -4.62
CA PHE A 15 39.20 33.90 -4.94
C PHE A 15 38.97 32.47 -4.44
N LEU A 16 38.23 32.33 -3.32
CA LEU A 16 37.68 31.08 -2.86
C LEU A 16 36.52 30.71 -3.78
N ASP A 17 36.73 29.81 -4.72
CA ASP A 17 35.67 29.17 -5.46
C ASP A 17 34.78 28.36 -4.49
N LYS A 18 33.52 28.78 -4.36
CA LYS A 18 32.50 27.99 -3.65
C LYS A 18 32.25 26.67 -4.41
N PRO A 19 32.28 25.51 -3.75
CA PRO A 19 31.90 24.28 -4.41
C PRO A 19 30.45 24.39 -4.92
N ARG A 20 30.26 24.21 -6.22
CA ARG A 20 28.95 24.02 -6.83
C ARG A 20 28.34 22.75 -6.28
N GLU A 21 27.20 22.86 -5.62
CA GLU A 21 26.36 21.70 -5.30
C GLU A 21 26.02 20.96 -6.59
N PRO A 22 26.10 19.61 -6.61
CA PRO A 22 25.70 18.86 -7.78
C PRO A 22 24.17 18.98 -7.92
N THR A 23 23.73 19.75 -8.91
CA THR A 23 22.37 19.68 -9.41
C THR A 23 22.10 18.24 -9.84
N ALA A 24 21.28 17.50 -9.09
CA ALA A 24 20.79 16.20 -9.49
C ALA A 24 20.05 16.40 -10.83
N ALA A 25 20.70 16.04 -11.92
CA ALA A 25 20.08 15.97 -13.22
C ALA A 25 18.99 14.91 -13.13
N LEU A 26 17.73 15.31 -13.21
CA LEU A 26 16.60 14.43 -13.45
C LEU A 26 16.95 13.61 -14.70
N ALA A 27 17.19 12.32 -14.53
CA ALA A 27 17.45 11.42 -15.63
C ALA A 27 16.24 11.48 -16.57
N GLN A 28 16.43 12.06 -17.75
CA GLN A 28 15.40 12.05 -18.78
C GLN A 28 15.15 10.61 -19.21
N ALA A 29 13.89 10.18 -19.18
CA ALA A 29 13.48 8.88 -19.67
C ALA A 29 13.94 8.72 -21.12
N PRO A 30 14.34 7.51 -21.56
CA PRO A 30 14.76 7.26 -22.94
C PRO A 30 13.63 7.63 -23.92
N PRO A 31 13.93 8.19 -25.09
CA PRO A 31 12.98 8.87 -25.97
C PRO A 31 11.89 8.00 -26.63
N ASN A 32 11.81 6.70 -26.32
CA ASN A 32 10.85 5.75 -26.91
C ASN A 32 10.02 4.95 -25.90
N GLU A 33 9.98 5.36 -24.64
CA GLU A 33 9.10 4.67 -23.69
C GLU A 33 7.65 5.19 -23.76
N PRO A 34 6.64 4.29 -23.76
CA PRO A 34 5.25 4.71 -23.80
C PRO A 34 4.93 5.58 -22.57
N LYS A 35 4.20 6.68 -22.84
CA LYS A 35 3.73 7.59 -21.78
C LYS A 35 2.92 6.78 -20.75
N LEU A 36 3.19 6.98 -19.48
CA LEU A 36 2.44 6.33 -18.40
C LEU A 36 1.01 6.89 -18.37
N ASP A 37 0.02 5.99 -18.21
CA ASP A 37 -1.39 6.36 -18.03
C ASP A 37 -1.64 6.59 -16.53
N LEU A 38 -1.19 7.73 -15.99
CA LEU A 38 -1.46 8.13 -14.61
C LEU A 38 -2.81 8.83 -14.53
N ARG A 39 -3.72 8.28 -13.69
CA ARG A 39 -5.10 8.76 -13.51
C ARG A 39 -5.38 9.33 -12.13
N LEU A 40 -4.35 9.49 -11.32
CA LEU A 40 -4.45 10.07 -9.98
C LEU A 40 -4.25 11.59 -10.05
N PRO A 41 -4.93 12.38 -9.18
CA PRO A 41 -4.93 13.83 -9.28
C PRO A 41 -3.62 14.50 -8.83
N VAL A 42 -2.77 13.79 -8.08
CA VAL A 42 -1.48 14.29 -7.55
C VAL A 42 -1.64 15.62 -6.81
N GLN A 43 -2.57 15.65 -5.85
CA GLN A 43 -2.89 16.89 -5.13
C GLN A 43 -1.79 17.27 -4.14
N PRO A 44 -1.55 18.58 -3.91
CA PRO A 44 -0.61 19.01 -2.88
C PRO A 44 -1.01 18.51 -1.49
N LYS A 45 -0.02 18.10 -0.69
CA LYS A 45 -0.20 17.61 0.70
C LYS A 45 -1.08 16.36 0.85
N SER A 46 -1.38 15.68 -0.24
CA SER A 46 -2.06 14.37 -0.19
C SER A 46 -1.14 13.28 0.38
N VAL A 47 -1.74 12.27 1.02
CA VAL A 47 -1.03 11.05 1.41
C VAL A 47 -1.02 10.09 0.23
N ARG A 48 0.16 9.72 -0.26
CA ARG A 48 0.35 8.88 -1.45
C ARG A 48 1.16 7.65 -1.12
N PHE A 49 0.65 6.49 -1.51
CA PHE A 49 1.30 5.22 -1.26
C PHE A 49 1.00 4.20 -2.37
N ALA A 50 1.86 3.20 -2.46
CA ALA A 50 1.63 2.04 -3.32
C ALA A 50 1.24 0.83 -2.46
N VAL A 51 0.61 -0.17 -3.09
CA VAL A 51 0.20 -1.41 -2.44
C VAL A 51 0.59 -2.58 -3.32
N ILE A 52 1.19 -3.60 -2.70
CA ILE A 52 1.55 -4.89 -3.30
C ILE A 52 1.19 -6.01 -2.34
N GLY A 53 0.92 -7.19 -2.87
CA GLY A 53 0.69 -8.41 -2.08
C GLY A 53 1.17 -9.64 -2.83
N ASP A 54 1.49 -10.71 -2.10
CA ASP A 54 1.93 -11.99 -2.65
C ASP A 54 3.09 -11.82 -3.63
N ASN A 55 4.01 -10.94 -3.24
CA ASN A 55 5.01 -10.41 -4.15
C ASN A 55 6.35 -11.15 -4.12
N GLY A 56 6.65 -11.89 -3.05
CA GLY A 56 7.99 -12.40 -2.69
C GLY A 56 8.51 -13.60 -3.49
N THR A 57 8.33 -13.64 -4.81
CA THR A 57 8.69 -14.79 -5.65
C THR A 57 10.16 -14.81 -6.08
N GLY A 58 10.78 -13.66 -6.27
CA GLY A 58 12.09 -13.50 -6.91
C GLY A 58 12.08 -13.87 -8.39
N ALA A 59 10.89 -13.95 -9.02
CA ALA A 59 10.73 -14.24 -10.42
C ALA A 59 10.68 -12.96 -11.27
N LYS A 60 10.97 -13.09 -12.57
CA LYS A 60 10.98 -11.96 -13.52
C LYS A 60 9.76 -11.05 -13.43
N PRO A 61 8.50 -11.54 -13.30
CA PRO A 61 7.33 -10.66 -13.20
C PRO A 61 7.36 -9.71 -11.99
N GLN A 62 7.90 -10.15 -10.84
CA GLN A 62 8.06 -9.28 -9.67
C GLN A 62 9.03 -8.12 -9.96
N TYR A 63 10.16 -8.40 -10.62
CA TYR A 63 11.12 -7.36 -11.04
C TYR A 63 10.47 -6.35 -11.99
N GLU A 64 9.66 -6.82 -12.93
CA GLU A 64 8.92 -5.97 -13.88
C GLU A 64 7.89 -5.08 -13.16
N ILE A 65 7.21 -5.59 -12.14
CA ILE A 65 6.33 -4.79 -11.25
C ILE A 65 7.16 -3.73 -10.50
N GLY A 66 8.29 -4.10 -9.89
CA GLY A 66 9.14 -3.15 -9.19
C GLY A 66 9.66 -2.02 -10.08
N GLN A 67 10.09 -2.35 -11.30
CA GLN A 67 10.49 -1.36 -12.31
C GLN A 67 9.33 -0.46 -12.72
N LYS A 68 8.13 -1.01 -12.88
CA LYS A 68 6.93 -0.24 -13.22
C LYS A 68 6.56 0.72 -12.10
N MET A 69 6.61 0.28 -10.84
CA MET A 69 6.35 1.12 -9.67
C MET A 69 7.33 2.30 -9.61
N ASP A 70 8.63 2.06 -9.86
CA ASP A 70 9.63 3.13 -9.88
C ASP A 70 9.33 4.17 -10.98
N ARG A 71 8.97 3.73 -12.17
CA ARG A 71 8.57 4.63 -13.26
C ARG A 71 7.33 5.48 -12.90
N TYR A 72 6.30 4.87 -12.31
CA TYR A 72 5.12 5.62 -11.88
C TYR A 72 5.45 6.60 -10.76
N ARG A 73 6.41 6.27 -9.86
CA ARG A 73 6.84 7.15 -8.78
C ARG A 73 7.40 8.48 -9.29
N GLN A 74 7.99 8.52 -10.46
CA GLN A 74 8.51 9.76 -11.07
C GLN A 74 7.40 10.79 -11.37
N GLN A 75 6.17 10.34 -11.62
CA GLN A 75 5.01 11.19 -11.88
C GLN A 75 4.03 11.25 -10.69
N PHE A 76 4.06 10.23 -9.86
CA PHE A 76 3.25 10.07 -8.65
C PHE A 76 4.17 9.76 -7.46
N PRO A 77 4.85 10.76 -6.90
CA PRO A 77 5.79 10.56 -5.81
C PRO A 77 5.08 10.02 -4.58
N PHE A 78 5.27 8.74 -4.27
CA PHE A 78 4.84 8.11 -3.04
C PHE A 78 6.05 7.84 -2.15
N ASP A 79 5.86 7.90 -0.83
CA ASP A 79 6.93 7.77 0.16
C ASP A 79 6.97 6.39 0.82
N PHE A 80 5.92 5.60 0.65
CA PHE A 80 5.86 4.26 1.21
C PHE A 80 5.01 3.29 0.38
N VAL A 81 5.24 2.00 0.66
CA VAL A 81 4.52 0.86 0.09
C VAL A 81 3.92 0.05 1.25
N VAL A 82 2.67 -0.34 1.12
CA VAL A 82 2.00 -1.33 2.00
C VAL A 82 2.13 -2.71 1.36
N MET A 83 2.60 -3.70 2.14
CA MET A 83 2.76 -5.09 1.71
C MET A 83 1.75 -5.97 2.43
N LEU A 84 1.00 -6.76 1.67
CA LEU A 84 -0.18 -7.50 2.14
C LEU A 84 0.12 -8.95 2.51
N GLY A 85 1.36 -9.26 2.84
CA GLY A 85 1.79 -10.62 3.17
C GLY A 85 2.27 -11.41 1.97
N ASP A 86 2.80 -12.60 2.27
CA ASP A 86 3.55 -13.46 1.35
C ASP A 86 4.69 -12.66 0.71
N ASN A 87 5.46 -12.05 1.61
CA ASN A 87 6.56 -11.15 1.27
C ASN A 87 7.78 -11.91 0.75
N ILE A 88 7.98 -13.16 1.24
CA ILE A 88 9.09 -14.04 0.84
C ILE A 88 8.60 -15.49 0.73
N TYR A 89 8.43 -16.02 -0.48
CA TYR A 89 8.08 -17.42 -0.68
C TYR A 89 9.28 -18.36 -0.50
N GLY A 90 9.09 -19.46 0.20
CA GLY A 90 9.97 -20.64 0.16
C GLY A 90 11.30 -20.52 0.90
N GLY A 91 11.60 -19.45 1.62
CA GLY A 91 12.80 -19.34 2.43
C GLY A 91 13.11 -17.90 2.83
N ASN A 92 13.84 -17.76 3.95
CA ASN A 92 14.14 -16.48 4.58
C ASN A 92 15.65 -16.31 4.87
N SER A 93 16.50 -16.87 4.04
CA SER A 93 17.95 -16.62 4.09
C SER A 93 18.27 -15.18 3.63
N PRO A 94 19.44 -14.65 3.96
CA PRO A 94 19.86 -13.33 3.44
C PRO A 94 19.81 -13.24 1.91
N SER A 95 20.10 -14.33 1.19
CA SER A 95 19.98 -14.39 -0.27
C SER A 95 18.53 -14.38 -0.76
N ASP A 96 17.58 -14.91 0.03
CA ASP A 96 16.18 -14.84 -0.30
C ASP A 96 15.66 -13.42 -0.19
N TYR A 97 15.95 -12.70 0.91
CA TYR A 97 15.59 -11.28 1.06
C TYR A 97 16.17 -10.45 -0.07
N LYS A 98 17.45 -10.68 -0.42
CA LYS A 98 18.09 -9.97 -1.51
C LYS A 98 17.35 -10.17 -2.84
N ARG A 99 17.15 -11.43 -3.25
CA ARG A 99 16.58 -11.79 -4.55
C ARG A 99 15.09 -11.52 -4.64
N LYS A 100 14.34 -11.70 -3.54
CA LYS A 100 12.87 -11.66 -3.52
C LYS A 100 12.30 -10.32 -3.04
N PHE A 101 13.16 -9.42 -2.53
CA PHE A 101 12.72 -8.11 -2.05
C PHE A 101 13.69 -6.98 -2.42
N GLU A 102 14.96 -7.04 -1.98
CA GLU A 102 15.86 -5.90 -2.14
C GLU A 102 16.15 -5.59 -3.62
N GLU A 103 16.43 -6.59 -4.44
CA GLU A 103 16.75 -6.41 -5.86
C GLU A 103 15.52 -5.98 -6.69
N PRO A 104 14.33 -6.63 -6.57
CA PRO A 104 13.14 -6.20 -7.32
C PRO A 104 12.73 -4.75 -7.03
N TYR A 105 12.92 -4.28 -5.78
CA TYR A 105 12.52 -2.93 -5.36
C TYR A 105 13.70 -1.99 -5.11
N LYS A 106 14.89 -2.34 -5.63
CA LYS A 106 16.12 -1.57 -5.37
C LYS A 106 15.98 -0.08 -5.65
N ALA A 107 15.42 0.30 -6.78
CA ALA A 107 15.26 1.71 -7.16
C ALA A 107 14.38 2.49 -6.15
N LEU A 108 13.32 1.86 -5.63
CA LEU A 108 12.46 2.44 -4.60
C LEU A 108 13.18 2.54 -3.25
N LEU A 109 13.93 1.51 -2.86
CA LEU A 109 14.72 1.49 -1.62
C LEU A 109 15.83 2.54 -1.66
N ASP A 110 16.55 2.65 -2.77
CA ASP A 110 17.59 3.68 -2.98
C ASP A 110 17.00 5.11 -2.93
N ALA A 111 15.75 5.28 -3.34
CA ALA A 111 15.02 6.53 -3.25
C ALA A 111 14.41 6.80 -1.85
N GLY A 112 14.68 5.94 -0.86
CA GLY A 112 14.22 6.10 0.52
C GLY A 112 12.77 5.72 0.77
N VAL A 113 12.10 5.02 -0.18
CA VAL A 113 10.72 4.55 0.00
C VAL A 113 10.69 3.49 1.10
N LYS A 114 9.79 3.65 2.07
CA LYS A 114 9.59 2.71 3.16
C LYS A 114 8.59 1.61 2.76
N PHE A 115 8.81 0.40 3.26
CA PHE A 115 7.88 -0.71 3.05
C PHE A 115 7.31 -1.13 4.40
N PHE A 116 5.98 -1.14 4.53
CA PHE A 116 5.26 -1.52 5.75
C PHE A 116 4.52 -2.84 5.51
N ALA A 117 5.07 -3.93 6.02
CA ALA A 117 4.57 -5.28 5.76
C ALA A 117 3.53 -5.75 6.78
N SER A 118 2.59 -6.60 6.34
CA SER A 118 1.93 -7.61 7.15
C SER A 118 2.50 -8.98 6.81
N LEU A 119 2.23 -10.00 7.65
CA LEU A 119 2.67 -11.37 7.39
C LEU A 119 1.57 -12.17 6.68
N GLY A 120 1.96 -12.92 5.65
CA GLY A 120 1.13 -13.93 5.01
C GLY A 120 1.44 -15.35 5.51
N ASN A 121 0.70 -16.34 5.01
CA ASN A 121 0.83 -17.73 5.45
C ASN A 121 2.11 -18.42 4.93
N HIS A 122 2.75 -17.89 3.90
CA HIS A 122 4.07 -18.36 3.42
C HIS A 122 5.24 -17.63 4.09
N ASP A 123 5.00 -16.57 4.84
CA ASP A 123 6.04 -15.81 5.51
C ASP A 123 6.52 -16.51 6.79
N ASN A 124 7.83 -16.41 7.05
CA ASN A 124 8.36 -16.81 8.34
C ASN A 124 8.00 -15.75 9.40
N PRO A 125 7.44 -16.12 10.56
CA PRO A 125 7.09 -15.16 11.62
C PRO A 125 8.26 -14.26 12.07
N ASN A 126 9.52 -14.66 11.85
CA ASN A 126 10.69 -13.85 12.15
C ASN A 126 10.97 -12.73 11.15
N GLU A 127 10.27 -12.71 10.03
CA GLU A 127 10.34 -11.60 9.06
C GLU A 127 9.95 -10.26 9.68
N ARG A 128 9.14 -10.28 10.76
CA ARG A 128 8.83 -9.08 11.55
C ARG A 128 10.07 -8.36 12.11
N PHE A 129 11.22 -9.02 12.19
CA PHE A 129 12.50 -8.44 12.61
C PHE A 129 13.33 -7.91 11.44
N TYR A 130 12.94 -8.19 10.19
CA TYR A 130 13.64 -7.67 9.04
C TYR A 130 13.42 -6.16 8.90
N LYS A 131 14.51 -5.41 9.00
CA LYS A 131 14.45 -3.95 9.19
C LYS A 131 13.70 -3.21 8.08
N LEU A 132 13.82 -3.66 6.84
CA LEU A 132 13.20 -3.01 5.69
C LEU A 132 11.68 -3.23 5.61
N PHE A 133 11.12 -4.17 6.39
CA PHE A 133 9.67 -4.38 6.47
C PHE A 133 8.97 -3.44 7.47
N ASN A 134 9.74 -2.68 8.25
CA ASN A 134 9.25 -1.66 9.18
C ASN A 134 8.20 -2.15 10.20
N MET A 135 8.20 -3.44 10.51
CA MET A 135 7.28 -4.05 11.50
C MET A 135 7.73 -3.83 12.95
N GLY A 136 8.99 -3.43 13.19
CA GLY A 136 9.53 -3.18 14.52
C GLY A 136 9.52 -4.40 15.45
N GLY A 137 9.61 -5.62 14.91
CA GLY A 137 9.56 -6.89 15.64
C GLY A 137 8.14 -7.32 16.06
N LYS A 138 7.11 -6.61 15.66
CA LYS A 138 5.71 -6.89 16.03
C LYS A 138 4.98 -7.62 14.90
N ARG A 139 4.05 -8.52 15.25
CA ARG A 139 3.17 -9.19 14.27
C ARG A 139 2.05 -8.27 13.77
N TYR A 140 1.61 -7.35 14.63
CA TYR A 140 0.60 -6.35 14.34
C TYR A 140 1.01 -5.00 14.93
N TYR A 141 0.72 -3.92 14.24
CA TYR A 141 1.15 -2.57 14.61
C TYR A 141 0.33 -1.50 13.91
N THR A 142 0.51 -0.24 14.32
CA THR A 142 -0.09 0.91 13.65
C THR A 142 0.97 1.96 13.34
N PHE A 143 0.74 2.71 12.27
CA PHE A 143 1.49 3.92 11.93
C PHE A 143 0.55 4.97 11.35
N LYS A 144 1.02 6.21 11.26
CA LYS A 144 0.25 7.33 10.70
C LYS A 144 1.06 8.06 9.65
N GLU A 145 0.35 8.45 8.58
CA GLU A 145 0.85 9.39 7.60
C GLU A 145 -0.23 10.47 7.38
N GLY A 146 0.13 11.73 7.67
CA GLY A 146 -0.84 12.81 7.65
C GLY A 146 -2.06 12.56 8.53
N ASN A 147 -3.24 12.57 7.94
CA ASN A 147 -4.53 12.30 8.60
C ASN A 147 -5.01 10.85 8.47
N VAL A 148 -4.15 9.94 8.01
CA VAL A 148 -4.46 8.53 7.77
C VAL A 148 -3.79 7.66 8.82
N ALA A 149 -4.54 6.79 9.49
CA ALA A 149 -4.04 5.74 10.36
C ALA A 149 -4.09 4.39 9.63
N PHE A 150 -2.98 3.68 9.65
CA PHE A 150 -2.82 2.34 9.09
C PHE A 150 -2.71 1.33 10.23
N PHE A 151 -3.42 0.21 10.11
CA PHE A 151 -3.46 -0.88 11.08
C PHE A 151 -3.04 -2.16 10.36
N ALA A 152 -1.80 -2.58 10.59
CA ALA A 152 -1.28 -3.86 10.13
C ALA A 152 -1.72 -4.97 11.08
N LEU A 153 -2.31 -6.03 10.56
CA LEU A 153 -2.77 -7.17 11.35
C LEU A 153 -2.07 -8.46 10.89
N ASP A 154 -1.91 -9.39 11.82
CA ASP A 154 -1.49 -10.76 11.53
C ASP A 154 -2.73 -11.66 11.44
N SER A 155 -3.21 -11.89 10.23
CA SER A 155 -4.37 -12.74 9.99
C SER A 155 -4.09 -14.25 10.09
N ASN A 156 -2.81 -14.67 10.17
CA ASN A 156 -2.45 -16.06 10.45
C ASN A 156 -2.81 -16.47 11.88
N TYR A 157 -2.69 -15.53 12.83
CA TYR A 157 -2.89 -15.77 14.26
C TYR A 157 -3.71 -14.64 14.88
N MET A 158 -5.00 -14.59 14.56
CA MET A 158 -5.92 -13.60 15.13
C MET A 158 -6.36 -14.05 16.53
N ASP A 159 -5.46 -13.90 17.50
CA ASP A 159 -5.69 -14.24 18.91
C ASP A 159 -6.50 -13.15 19.66
N PRO A 160 -7.03 -13.46 20.85
CA PRO A 160 -7.78 -12.48 21.64
C PRO A 160 -6.97 -11.25 22.04
N GLU A 161 -5.65 -11.38 22.18
CA GLU A 161 -4.76 -10.25 22.50
C GLU A 161 -4.72 -9.26 21.36
N GLN A 162 -4.55 -9.74 20.12
CA GLN A 162 -4.57 -8.89 18.93
C GLN A 162 -5.94 -8.21 18.73
N LEU A 163 -7.04 -8.93 18.97
CA LEU A 163 -8.39 -8.35 18.88
C LEU A 163 -8.59 -7.23 19.91
N THR A 164 -8.18 -7.44 21.16
CA THR A 164 -8.25 -6.42 22.21
C THR A 164 -7.39 -5.21 21.87
N TRP A 165 -6.18 -5.44 21.38
CA TRP A 165 -5.30 -4.37 20.93
C TRP A 165 -5.93 -3.57 19.78
N LEU A 166 -6.49 -4.26 18.78
CA LEU A 166 -7.12 -3.62 17.63
C LEU A 166 -8.32 -2.75 18.03
N GLU A 167 -9.20 -3.27 18.90
CA GLU A 167 -10.34 -2.53 19.44
C GLU A 167 -9.87 -1.23 20.10
N ASN A 168 -8.86 -1.29 20.95
CA ASN A 168 -8.30 -0.12 21.64
C ASN A 168 -7.71 0.87 20.61
N GLN A 169 -6.89 0.40 19.68
CA GLN A 169 -6.25 1.27 18.69
C GLN A 169 -7.26 1.95 17.76
N LEU A 170 -8.29 1.24 17.31
CA LEU A 170 -9.35 1.80 16.49
C LEU A 170 -10.20 2.82 17.24
N SER A 171 -10.53 2.55 18.51
CA SER A 171 -11.35 3.45 19.35
C SER A 171 -10.61 4.74 19.70
N GLU A 172 -9.31 4.66 19.98
CA GLU A 172 -8.45 5.80 20.31
C GLU A 172 -8.07 6.66 19.11
N SER A 173 -8.09 6.08 17.90
CA SER A 173 -7.68 6.77 16.69
C SER A 173 -8.57 7.96 16.35
N LYS A 174 -7.95 9.14 16.26
CA LYS A 174 -8.59 10.40 15.82
C LYS A 174 -8.32 10.72 14.34
N SER A 175 -7.71 9.81 13.60
CA SER A 175 -7.44 10.01 12.17
C SER A 175 -8.74 10.03 11.39
N ASP A 176 -8.79 10.88 10.36
CA ASP A 176 -9.94 11.00 9.46
C ASP A 176 -10.13 9.72 8.64
N TRP A 177 -9.03 9.13 8.21
CA TRP A 177 -9.01 7.88 7.47
C TRP A 177 -8.42 6.76 8.32
N LYS A 178 -9.07 5.59 8.30
CA LYS A 178 -8.61 4.35 8.93
C LYS A 178 -8.52 3.27 7.87
N ILE A 179 -7.33 2.74 7.65
CA ILE A 179 -7.05 1.66 6.70
C ILE A 179 -6.51 0.46 7.48
N CYS A 180 -7.19 -0.68 7.41
CA CYS A 180 -6.70 -1.94 7.91
C CYS A 180 -6.09 -2.75 6.76
N TYR A 181 -4.97 -3.43 7.00
CA TYR A 181 -4.37 -4.30 6.01
C TYR A 181 -3.78 -5.57 6.64
N PHE A 182 -3.97 -6.67 5.96
CA PHE A 182 -3.57 -8.00 6.36
C PHE A 182 -3.70 -8.97 5.19
N HIS A 183 -3.26 -10.22 5.36
CA HIS A 183 -3.13 -11.14 4.26
C HIS A 183 -4.45 -11.77 3.80
N HIS A 184 -5.19 -12.48 4.67
CA HIS A 184 -6.38 -13.26 4.29
C HIS A 184 -7.60 -12.37 4.05
N PRO A 185 -8.26 -12.43 2.87
CA PRO A 185 -9.36 -11.53 2.55
C PRO A 185 -10.65 -11.89 3.29
N LEU A 186 -11.33 -10.89 3.86
CA LEU A 186 -12.67 -11.08 4.44
C LEU A 186 -13.72 -11.33 3.36
N TYR A 187 -13.50 -10.78 2.18
CA TYR A 187 -14.31 -10.95 0.98
C TYR A 187 -13.41 -11.20 -0.20
N SER A 188 -13.63 -12.30 -0.88
CA SER A 188 -13.00 -12.66 -2.14
C SER A 188 -13.89 -13.63 -2.91
N ASP A 189 -13.90 -13.50 -4.21
CA ASP A 189 -14.56 -14.38 -5.15
C ASP A 189 -13.56 -15.30 -5.90
N GLY A 190 -12.39 -15.56 -5.29
CA GLY A 190 -11.43 -16.56 -5.72
C GLY A 190 -11.97 -17.99 -5.51
N LYS A 191 -11.75 -18.85 -6.50
CA LYS A 191 -12.16 -20.27 -6.43
C LYS A 191 -11.32 -21.07 -5.44
N PHE A 192 -10.04 -20.72 -5.33
CA PHE A 192 -9.07 -21.55 -4.63
C PHE A 192 -9.10 -21.34 -3.11
N HIS A 193 -9.08 -20.07 -2.68
CA HIS A 193 -9.17 -19.73 -1.26
C HIS A 193 -10.51 -19.06 -0.93
N GLY A 194 -10.81 -17.94 -1.56
CA GLY A 194 -12.04 -17.18 -1.35
C GLY A 194 -12.08 -16.42 -0.02
N SER A 195 -13.28 -16.08 0.40
CA SER A 195 -13.50 -15.29 1.62
C SER A 195 -13.18 -16.07 2.90
N ASP A 196 -12.39 -15.49 3.81
CA ASP A 196 -12.26 -15.99 5.19
C ASP A 196 -13.46 -15.50 6.02
N VAL A 197 -14.48 -16.36 6.10
CA VAL A 197 -15.75 -16.03 6.76
C VAL A 197 -15.63 -15.97 8.28
N ASP A 198 -14.73 -16.73 8.88
CA ASP A 198 -14.50 -16.75 10.33
C ASP A 198 -13.75 -15.48 10.76
N LEU A 199 -12.74 -15.09 10.02
CA LEU A 199 -12.03 -13.84 10.23
C LEU A 199 -12.96 -12.64 10.02
N ARG A 200 -13.82 -12.68 8.98
CA ARG A 200 -14.83 -11.67 8.73
C ARG A 200 -15.80 -11.50 9.90
N ALA A 201 -16.31 -12.60 10.45
CA ALA A 201 -17.25 -12.57 11.58
C ALA A 201 -16.63 -11.89 12.81
N ARG A 202 -15.31 -11.94 12.97
CA ARG A 202 -14.57 -11.34 14.08
C ARG A 202 -14.22 -9.88 13.85
N LEU A 203 -13.78 -9.51 12.63
CA LEU A 203 -13.21 -8.20 12.34
C LEU A 203 -14.20 -7.18 11.80
N GLU A 204 -15.14 -7.59 10.92
CA GLU A 204 -16.04 -6.64 10.27
C GLU A 204 -16.92 -5.86 11.24
N PRO A 205 -17.52 -6.46 12.30
CA PRO A 205 -18.29 -5.69 13.29
C PRO A 205 -17.48 -4.56 13.92
N MET A 206 -16.22 -4.82 14.24
CA MET A 206 -15.27 -3.86 14.82
C MET A 206 -14.93 -2.76 13.79
N PHE A 207 -14.65 -3.13 12.54
CA PHE A 207 -14.37 -2.16 11.48
C PHE A 207 -15.53 -1.19 11.25
N VAL A 208 -16.75 -1.70 11.21
CA VAL A 208 -17.95 -0.88 11.06
C VAL A 208 -18.18 0.03 12.27
N ALA A 209 -18.03 -0.49 13.49
CA ALA A 209 -18.24 0.26 14.73
C ALA A 209 -17.27 1.45 14.86
N HIS A 210 -16.02 1.26 14.43
CA HIS A 210 -14.96 2.27 14.55
C HIS A 210 -14.69 3.07 13.27
N GLY A 211 -15.50 2.89 12.22
CA GLY A 211 -15.43 3.68 10.99
C GLY A 211 -14.14 3.44 10.21
N VAL A 212 -13.73 2.17 10.07
CA VAL A 212 -12.69 1.78 9.10
C VAL A 212 -13.22 2.06 7.70
N ASN A 213 -12.43 2.74 6.88
CA ASN A 213 -12.86 3.14 5.54
C ASN A 213 -12.50 2.09 4.49
N VAL A 214 -11.29 1.53 4.59
CA VAL A 214 -10.72 0.62 3.59
C VAL A 214 -10.04 -0.56 4.26
N VAL A 215 -10.21 -1.74 3.69
CA VAL A 215 -9.48 -2.96 4.02
C VAL A 215 -8.73 -3.43 2.78
N LEU A 216 -7.42 -3.68 2.94
CA LEU A 216 -6.55 -4.18 1.89
C LEU A 216 -6.07 -5.58 2.28
N SER A 217 -6.16 -6.54 1.36
CA SER A 217 -5.75 -7.93 1.57
C SER A 217 -5.07 -8.53 0.34
N GLY A 218 -4.33 -9.60 0.54
CA GLY A 218 -3.66 -10.41 -0.48
C GLY A 218 -4.27 -11.81 -0.58
N HIS A 219 -3.43 -12.85 -0.56
CA HIS A 219 -3.72 -14.28 -0.47
C HIS A 219 -4.36 -14.89 -1.73
N ASP A 220 -5.43 -14.33 -2.26
CA ASP A 220 -5.93 -14.70 -3.57
C ASP A 220 -5.11 -13.98 -4.64
N HIS A 221 -4.43 -14.75 -5.49
CA HIS A 221 -3.42 -14.26 -6.43
C HIS A 221 -4.07 -13.57 -7.65
N MET A 222 -4.87 -12.55 -7.37
CA MET A 222 -5.62 -11.76 -8.33
C MET A 222 -5.83 -10.34 -7.83
N TYR A 223 -6.44 -9.51 -8.64
CA TYR A 223 -7.03 -8.25 -8.21
C TYR A 223 -8.55 -8.37 -8.14
N GLU A 224 -9.11 -7.92 -7.03
CA GLU A 224 -10.55 -7.77 -6.88
C GLU A 224 -10.89 -6.56 -6.02
N ARG A 225 -11.91 -5.81 -6.42
CA ARG A 225 -12.56 -4.80 -5.60
C ARG A 225 -14.02 -5.19 -5.37
N ILE A 226 -14.39 -5.26 -4.11
CA ILE A 226 -15.72 -5.62 -3.66
C ILE A 226 -16.61 -4.38 -3.61
N VAL A 227 -17.89 -4.53 -3.96
CA VAL A 227 -18.92 -3.52 -3.67
C VAL A 227 -18.91 -3.25 -2.15
N PRO A 228 -18.95 -1.99 -1.69
CA PRO A 228 -18.82 -1.68 -0.28
C PRO A 228 -19.77 -2.49 0.60
N GLN A 229 -19.23 -3.13 1.63
CA GLN A 229 -20.00 -3.90 2.60
C GLN A 229 -20.14 -3.08 3.88
N ARG A 230 -21.37 -2.77 4.28
CA ARG A 230 -21.66 -1.99 5.49
C ARG A 230 -20.85 -0.67 5.59
N GLY A 231 -20.55 -0.06 4.44
CA GLY A 231 -19.80 1.18 4.35
C GLY A 231 -18.27 1.02 4.30
N VAL A 232 -17.74 -0.19 4.40
CA VAL A 232 -16.30 -0.48 4.29
C VAL A 232 -15.97 -0.93 2.86
N TYR A 233 -14.89 -0.42 2.29
CA TYR A 233 -14.37 -0.79 0.98
C TYR A 233 -13.29 -1.86 1.12
N TYR A 234 -13.42 -2.96 0.38
CA TYR A 234 -12.51 -4.11 0.42
C TYR A 234 -11.82 -4.27 -0.93
N PHE A 235 -10.50 -4.47 -0.86
CA PHE A 235 -9.65 -4.76 -2.02
C PHE A 235 -8.84 -6.02 -1.76
N VAL A 236 -8.80 -6.92 -2.73
CA VAL A 236 -7.84 -8.03 -2.82
C VAL A 236 -6.79 -7.64 -3.85
N LEU A 237 -5.53 -7.61 -3.44
CA LEU A 237 -4.38 -7.14 -4.23
C LEU A 237 -3.22 -8.14 -4.14
N GLY A 238 -3.53 -9.44 -4.33
CA GLY A 238 -2.61 -10.56 -4.15
C GLY A 238 -1.86 -10.98 -5.41
N SER A 239 -1.74 -10.09 -6.41
CA SER A 239 -1.13 -10.49 -7.69
C SER A 239 0.11 -9.68 -8.08
N SER A 240 0.91 -9.23 -7.12
CA SER A 240 2.10 -8.43 -7.47
C SER A 240 3.34 -9.26 -7.85
N GLY A 241 3.40 -10.51 -7.42
CA GLY A 241 4.44 -11.49 -7.81
C GLY A 241 3.84 -12.78 -8.29
N GLU A 242 2.97 -13.38 -7.48
CA GLU A 242 2.17 -14.54 -7.85
C GLU A 242 0.99 -14.15 -8.76
N LEU A 243 0.41 -15.12 -9.42
CA LEU A 243 -0.80 -14.96 -10.25
C LEU A 243 -1.46 -16.32 -10.43
N ARG A 244 -2.78 -16.36 -10.27
CA ARG A 244 -3.59 -17.55 -10.56
C ARG A 244 -4.66 -17.20 -11.60
N MET A 245 -4.31 -17.39 -12.87
CA MET A 245 -5.24 -17.12 -13.97
C MET A 245 -6.46 -18.04 -13.95
N GLY A 246 -7.65 -17.47 -14.16
CA GLY A 246 -8.91 -18.22 -14.17
C GLY A 246 -9.44 -18.57 -12.78
N ASP A 247 -8.88 -17.98 -11.73
CA ASP A 247 -9.32 -18.20 -10.35
C ASP A 247 -10.56 -17.37 -9.97
N LEU A 248 -10.76 -16.26 -10.64
CA LEU A 248 -11.84 -15.32 -10.34
C LEU A 248 -13.22 -15.86 -10.76
N ILE A 249 -14.20 -15.82 -9.84
CA ILE A 249 -15.60 -16.13 -10.11
C ILE A 249 -16.40 -14.83 -10.04
N ALA A 250 -17.07 -14.46 -11.14
CA ALA A 250 -17.94 -13.28 -11.13
C ALA A 250 -19.09 -13.47 -10.14
N SER A 251 -19.29 -12.48 -9.27
CA SER A 251 -20.39 -12.44 -8.31
C SER A 251 -21.04 -11.05 -8.25
N PRO A 252 -22.27 -10.95 -7.69
CA PRO A 252 -22.89 -9.64 -7.47
C PRO A 252 -22.12 -8.73 -6.50
N ARG A 253 -21.19 -9.27 -5.71
CA ARG A 253 -20.33 -8.49 -4.81
C ARG A 253 -19.13 -7.87 -5.51
N MET A 254 -18.72 -8.43 -6.63
CA MET A 254 -17.56 -7.96 -7.37
C MET A 254 -17.88 -6.64 -8.08
N ALA A 255 -17.24 -5.56 -7.68
CA ALA A 255 -17.29 -4.30 -8.41
C ALA A 255 -16.31 -4.30 -9.60
N LYS A 256 -15.16 -4.96 -9.44
CA LYS A 256 -14.12 -5.15 -10.47
C LYS A 256 -13.27 -6.35 -10.11
N GLY A 257 -12.90 -7.16 -11.11
CA GLY A 257 -11.97 -8.28 -10.96
C GLY A 257 -11.00 -8.38 -12.12
N PHE A 258 -9.78 -8.90 -11.85
CA PHE A 258 -8.75 -9.11 -12.86
C PHE A 258 -7.75 -10.17 -12.39
N ASP A 259 -7.57 -11.21 -13.19
CA ASP A 259 -6.68 -12.34 -12.92
C ASP A 259 -5.85 -12.75 -14.16
N ARG A 260 -5.60 -11.81 -15.07
CA ARG A 260 -4.92 -12.09 -16.34
C ARG A 260 -3.45 -11.72 -16.36
N ASP A 261 -3.04 -10.80 -15.49
CA ASP A 261 -1.64 -10.41 -15.30
C ASP A 261 -1.43 -9.87 -13.89
N ARG A 262 -0.15 -9.70 -13.50
CA ARG A 262 0.23 -9.15 -12.20
C ARG A 262 -0.13 -7.68 -12.13
N THR A 263 -0.44 -7.23 -10.91
CA THR A 263 -0.85 -5.86 -10.66
C THR A 263 -0.17 -5.26 -9.44
N PHE A 264 -0.13 -3.94 -9.37
CA PHE A 264 0.06 -3.17 -8.15
C PHE A 264 -0.95 -2.02 -8.13
N ALA A 265 -1.16 -1.43 -6.97
CA ALA A 265 -2.07 -0.32 -6.84
C ALA A 265 -1.37 0.94 -6.33
N LEU A 266 -1.87 2.11 -6.75
CA LEU A 266 -1.51 3.42 -6.25
C LEU A 266 -2.73 4.05 -5.60
N PHE A 267 -2.52 4.65 -4.43
CA PHE A 267 -3.57 5.33 -3.66
C PHE A 267 -3.16 6.74 -3.32
N GLU A 268 -4.11 7.66 -3.40
CA GLU A 268 -3.95 9.05 -2.99
C GLU A 268 -5.12 9.48 -2.12
N ILE A 269 -4.83 9.98 -0.91
CA ILE A 269 -5.83 10.51 0.00
C ILE A 269 -5.65 12.01 0.10
N ALA A 270 -6.67 12.75 -0.33
CA ALA A 270 -6.72 14.20 -0.30
C ALA A 270 -8.05 14.67 0.32
N GLY A 271 -7.99 15.21 1.54
CA GLY A 271 -9.18 15.59 2.31
C GLY A 271 -10.13 14.39 2.51
N ASP A 272 -11.36 14.55 2.07
CA ASP A 272 -12.42 13.54 2.19
C ASP A 272 -12.54 12.62 0.98
N GLN A 273 -11.52 12.54 0.13
CA GLN A 273 -11.49 11.67 -1.03
C GLN A 273 -10.25 10.77 -1.01
N LEU A 274 -10.44 9.48 -1.27
CA LEU A 274 -9.40 8.53 -1.60
C LEU A 274 -9.54 8.22 -3.09
N TYR A 275 -8.48 8.43 -3.84
CA TYR A 275 -8.36 8.06 -5.25
C TYR A 275 -7.47 6.82 -5.35
N PHE A 276 -7.77 5.95 -6.30
CA PHE A 276 -6.95 4.76 -6.54
C PHE A 276 -6.81 4.47 -8.04
N GLN A 277 -5.71 3.83 -8.37
CA GLN A 277 -5.45 3.26 -9.69
C GLN A 277 -4.74 1.93 -9.54
N VAL A 278 -5.26 0.90 -10.17
CA VAL A 278 -4.66 -0.44 -10.26
C VAL A 278 -4.06 -0.61 -11.65
N ILE A 279 -2.80 -1.00 -11.68
CA ILE A 279 -1.99 -1.02 -12.89
C ILE A 279 -1.44 -2.42 -13.07
N SER A 280 -1.62 -2.97 -14.26
CA SER A 280 -1.03 -4.27 -14.62
C SER A 280 0.45 -4.13 -14.99
N ARG A 281 1.13 -5.26 -14.99
CA ARG A 281 2.55 -5.37 -15.32
C ARG A 281 2.90 -4.77 -16.68
N ASP A 282 2.02 -4.87 -17.68
CA ASP A 282 2.19 -4.25 -19.00
C ASP A 282 2.03 -2.72 -18.98
N GLY A 283 1.47 -2.16 -17.90
CA GLY A 283 1.22 -0.73 -17.73
C GLY A 283 -0.21 -0.29 -18.01
N SER A 284 -1.11 -1.22 -18.35
CA SER A 284 -2.52 -0.93 -18.56
C SER A 284 -3.22 -0.62 -17.24
N THR A 285 -4.13 0.34 -17.22
CA THR A 285 -5.00 0.60 -16.07
C THR A 285 -6.10 -0.48 -16.03
N VAL A 286 -6.08 -1.28 -14.96
CA VAL A 286 -7.07 -2.35 -14.69
C VAL A 286 -8.33 -1.78 -14.06
N ASP A 287 -8.16 -0.91 -13.08
CA ASP A 287 -9.25 -0.25 -12.36
C ASP A 287 -8.81 1.12 -11.87
N THR A 288 -9.76 2.03 -11.72
CA THR A 288 -9.52 3.36 -11.15
C THR A 288 -10.82 3.93 -10.60
N GLY A 289 -10.72 4.78 -9.61
CA GLY A 289 -11.90 5.42 -9.04
C GLY A 289 -11.57 6.32 -7.88
N ASN A 290 -12.63 6.81 -7.26
CA ASN A 290 -12.55 7.56 -6.01
C ASN A 290 -13.56 7.05 -5.01
N ILE A 291 -13.20 7.14 -3.74
CA ILE A 291 -13.99 6.70 -2.58
C ILE A 291 -14.17 7.91 -1.67
N PRO A 292 -15.41 8.35 -1.41
CA PRO A 292 -15.66 9.38 -0.42
C PRO A 292 -15.47 8.82 1.00
N ARG A 293 -14.94 9.63 1.91
CA ARG A 293 -14.85 9.26 3.32
C ARG A 293 -16.21 9.02 3.93
N GLN A 294 -16.41 7.85 4.51
CA GLN A 294 -17.62 7.53 5.26
C GLN A 294 -17.60 8.30 6.60
N THR A 295 -18.61 9.13 6.84
CA THR A 295 -18.79 9.78 8.14
C THR A 295 -19.84 9.01 8.94
N LYS A 296 -19.75 9.06 10.29
CA LYS A 296 -20.72 8.38 11.18
C LYS A 296 -22.19 8.76 10.90
N GLN A 297 -22.47 9.90 10.26
CA GLN A 297 -23.81 10.31 9.83
C GLN A 297 -24.28 9.58 8.57
N GLY A 298 -23.41 9.20 7.65
CA GLY A 298 -23.76 8.49 6.42
C GLY A 298 -24.21 7.05 6.65
N VAL A 299 -23.74 6.39 7.69
CA VAL A 299 -24.10 5.01 8.04
C VAL A 299 -25.54 4.92 8.57
N ARG A 300 -26.07 5.97 9.20
CA ARG A 300 -27.46 6.00 9.68
C ARG A 300 -28.52 6.13 8.57
N LEU A 301 -28.16 6.62 7.40
CA LEU A 301 -29.12 6.80 6.28
C LEU A 301 -29.24 5.56 5.38
N GLN A 302 -28.41 4.54 5.56
CA GLN A 302 -28.46 3.28 4.80
C GLN A 302 -29.06 2.10 5.59
N SER A 303 -29.43 2.27 6.86
CA SER A 303 -30.24 1.29 7.56
C SER A 303 -31.67 1.39 7.00
N GLY A 304 -31.99 0.45 6.10
CA GLY A 304 -33.32 0.31 5.49
C GLY A 304 -34.45 0.19 6.52
N PRO A 305 -35.72 0.24 6.09
CA PRO A 305 -36.85 0.33 6.99
C PRO A 305 -36.88 -0.83 7.99
N SER A 306 -37.00 -0.48 9.26
CA SER A 306 -37.19 -1.39 10.38
C SER A 306 -38.27 -2.41 10.06
N LEU A 307 -37.99 -3.70 10.27
CA LEU A 307 -38.95 -4.82 10.21
C LEU A 307 -40.12 -4.74 11.25
N ALA A 308 -40.39 -3.57 11.81
CA ALA A 308 -41.43 -3.36 12.80
C ALA A 308 -42.83 -2.98 12.20
N ALA A 309 -43.00 -2.93 10.87
CA ALA A 309 -44.25 -2.52 10.23
C ALA A 309 -45.05 -3.66 9.56
N ALA A 310 -44.70 -4.93 9.79
CA ALA A 310 -45.39 -6.08 9.18
C ALA A 310 -46.30 -6.89 10.14
N ALA A 311 -46.66 -6.35 11.31
CA ALA A 311 -47.49 -7.04 12.30
C ALA A 311 -48.81 -6.27 12.64
N ALA A 312 -49.37 -5.58 11.67
CA ALA A 312 -50.68 -4.94 11.88
C ALA A 312 -51.52 -4.95 10.58
N VAL A 313 -51.82 -6.13 10.05
CA VAL A 313 -53.03 -6.41 9.25
C VAL A 313 -53.31 -7.90 9.33
N ASN A 314 -54.08 -8.33 10.28
CA ASN A 314 -55.17 -9.30 10.23
C ASN A 314 -55.87 -9.35 11.56
#